data_941075c851fdbd6c71dd2baa3265078d
#
_entry.id   941075c851fdbd6c71dd2baa3265078d
#
_cell.length_a   1.000
_cell.length_b   1.000
_cell.length_c   1.000
_cell.angle_alpha   90.00
_cell.angle_beta   90.00
_cell.angle_gamma   90.00
#
_symmetry.space_group_name_H-M   'P 1'
#
loop_
_entity.id
_entity.type
_entity.pdbx_description
1 polymer ?
#
loop_
_entity_poly.entity_id
_entity_poly.type
_entity_poly.pdbx_seq_one_letter_code
_entity_poly.pdbx_strand_id
1 'polypeptide(L)'
;TSFTGEDSLDVSLDAGNGGTEAISEFDGNGGGDGLTVDGVSYTFPIGEKVTAIIGDNTDGSALFTTACVYGGPGNMLDDCANVNAGITGGETTVGASYDVGGGFTAAFGAQTENTVFTDETSDAYALNAAYTADDYGLSLTYGVVENDGLTEENKFTAINAYYTPGGSLPSISAGYEFGDLGGEAQGADETASFMLGLSWDEVGPGSFGVGAGHSSTVENADELYQYEAYYSYPVNDGMTIT
;
A
#
# COMPACT_ATOMS: atom_id res chain seq x y z
N THR A 1 -17.28 -0.29 12.83
CA THR A 1 -18.28 -0.93 13.72
C THR A 1 -17.87 -2.36 14.03
N SER A 2 -17.97 -2.77 15.29
CA SER A 2 -17.65 -4.13 15.73
C SER A 2 -18.91 -4.84 16.23
N PHE A 3 -19.02 -6.15 15.98
CA PHE A 3 -20.12 -7.00 16.45
C PHE A 3 -19.67 -7.86 17.65
N THR A 4 -18.41 -8.26 17.70
CA THR A 4 -17.84 -9.11 18.75
C THR A 4 -16.88 -8.37 19.68
N GLY A 5 -16.41 -7.20 19.29
CA GLY A 5 -15.38 -6.40 19.96
C GLY A 5 -13.96 -6.67 19.45
N GLU A 6 -13.79 -7.70 18.62
CA GLU A 6 -12.51 -8.10 18.01
C GLU A 6 -12.55 -8.05 16.48
N ASP A 7 -13.70 -7.69 15.91
CA ASP A 7 -13.95 -7.55 14.48
C ASP A 7 -14.22 -6.09 14.10
N SER A 8 -14.08 -5.74 12.85
CA SER A 8 -14.37 -4.40 12.31
C SER A 8 -15.21 -4.50 11.05
N LEU A 9 -16.26 -3.70 10.98
CA LEU A 9 -16.98 -3.37 9.76
C LEU A 9 -16.67 -1.93 9.40
N ASP A 10 -15.99 -1.73 8.29
CA ASP A 10 -15.59 -0.43 7.78
C ASP A 10 -16.39 -0.11 6.52
N VAL A 11 -16.83 1.13 6.42
CA VAL A 11 -17.54 1.66 5.26
C VAL A 11 -16.85 2.97 4.90
N SER A 12 -16.20 2.99 3.75
CA SER A 12 -15.56 4.16 3.18
C SER A 12 -16.60 4.98 2.43
N LEU A 13 -16.54 6.30 2.64
CA LEU A 13 -17.49 7.24 2.05
C LEU A 13 -16.71 8.37 1.39
N ASP A 14 -17.00 8.61 0.13
CA ASP A 14 -16.46 9.73 -0.61
C ASP A 14 -17.49 10.86 -0.73
N ALA A 15 -17.01 12.08 -0.57
CA ALA A 15 -17.80 13.28 -0.76
C ALA A 15 -16.93 14.42 -1.25
N GLY A 16 -17.47 15.25 -2.13
CA GLY A 16 -16.78 16.43 -2.63
C GLY A 16 -16.53 16.39 -4.13
N ASN A 17 -15.96 17.46 -4.65
CA ASN A 17 -15.67 17.67 -6.07
C ASN A 17 -14.20 18.02 -6.33
N GLY A 18 -13.32 17.73 -5.37
CA GLY A 18 -11.89 17.85 -5.54
C GLY A 18 -11.35 16.81 -6.50
N GLY A 19 -10.28 17.14 -7.21
CA GLY A 19 -9.49 16.15 -7.95
C GLY A 19 -8.42 15.54 -7.07
N THR A 20 -7.93 14.37 -7.44
CA THR A 20 -6.71 13.81 -6.86
C THR A 20 -5.52 14.69 -7.23
N GLU A 21 -4.86 15.22 -6.23
CA GLU A 21 -3.64 15.99 -6.42
C GLU A 21 -2.42 15.11 -6.13
N ALA A 22 -1.45 15.11 -7.02
CA ALA A 22 -0.25 14.27 -6.91
C ALA A 22 0.62 14.55 -5.66
N ILE A 23 0.35 15.66 -4.96
CA ILE A 23 1.13 16.10 -3.79
C ILE A 23 0.36 16.00 -2.47
N SER A 24 -0.89 15.51 -2.48
CA SER A 24 -1.69 15.37 -1.28
C SER A 24 -2.55 14.11 -1.39
N GLU A 25 -2.84 13.50 -0.26
CA GLU A 25 -3.81 12.40 -0.15
C GLU A 25 -5.26 12.91 -0.15
N PHE A 26 -5.50 14.03 -0.79
CA PHE A 26 -6.83 14.55 -0.97
C PHE A 26 -7.52 13.75 -2.06
N ASP A 27 -8.29 12.77 -1.66
CA ASP A 27 -9.17 12.05 -2.56
C ASP A 27 -10.55 12.71 -2.56
N GLY A 28 -10.95 13.20 -3.71
CA GLY A 28 -12.24 13.83 -3.91
C GLY A 28 -13.05 13.04 -4.93
N ASN A 29 -14.30 12.77 -4.62
CA ASN A 29 -15.23 12.15 -5.54
C ASN A 29 -15.35 12.98 -6.84
N GLY A 30 -14.77 12.50 -7.94
CA GLY A 30 -14.81 13.15 -9.25
C GLY A 30 -16.22 13.28 -9.88
N GLY A 31 -17.24 12.78 -9.22
CA GLY A 31 -18.63 12.76 -9.68
C GLY A 31 -19.53 13.90 -9.18
N GLY A 32 -19.01 14.84 -8.38
CA GLY A 32 -19.77 15.97 -7.84
C GLY A 32 -19.94 15.92 -6.30
N ASP A 33 -20.82 16.78 -5.76
CA ASP A 33 -21.00 16.95 -4.29
C ASP A 33 -21.79 15.82 -3.61
N GLY A 34 -22.11 14.73 -4.32
CA GLY A 34 -22.86 13.61 -3.76
C GLY A 34 -22.00 12.74 -2.83
N LEU A 35 -22.61 12.27 -1.73
CA LEU A 35 -22.02 11.24 -0.91
C LEU A 35 -22.17 9.88 -1.61
N THR A 36 -21.07 9.17 -1.81
CA THR A 36 -21.06 7.81 -2.36
C THR A 36 -20.40 6.84 -1.38
N VAL A 37 -20.80 5.57 -1.43
CA VAL A 37 -20.05 4.51 -0.76
C VAL A 37 -18.89 4.14 -1.66
N ASP A 38 -17.69 4.31 -1.15
CA ASP A 38 -16.47 3.97 -1.85
C ASP A 38 -16.09 2.50 -1.66
N GLY A 39 -16.19 1.98 -0.44
CA GLY A 39 -15.92 0.59 -0.17
C GLY A 39 -16.56 0.09 1.13
N VAL A 40 -16.69 -1.23 1.23
CA VAL A 40 -17.17 -1.90 2.44
C VAL A 40 -16.28 -3.10 2.72
N SER A 41 -15.73 -3.18 3.93
CA SER A 41 -14.95 -4.35 4.34
C SER A 41 -15.32 -4.84 5.73
N TYR A 42 -15.14 -6.13 5.93
CA TYR A 42 -15.30 -6.78 7.22
C TYR A 42 -14.06 -7.58 7.57
N THR A 43 -13.41 -7.16 8.65
CA THR A 43 -12.19 -7.79 9.17
C THR A 43 -12.51 -8.49 10.48
N PHE A 44 -12.10 -9.75 10.60
CA PHE A 44 -12.42 -10.58 11.77
C PHE A 44 -11.30 -11.56 12.10
N PRO A 45 -11.11 -11.90 13.41
CA PRO A 45 -10.15 -12.90 13.82
C PRO A 45 -10.68 -14.34 13.61
N ILE A 46 -9.78 -15.23 13.23
CA ILE A 46 -10.03 -16.68 13.20
C ILE A 46 -9.06 -17.33 14.18
N GLY A 47 -9.53 -17.54 15.42
CA GLY A 47 -8.68 -17.96 16.53
C GLY A 47 -7.73 -16.83 16.96
N GLU A 48 -6.55 -17.19 17.50
CA GLU A 48 -5.63 -16.23 18.12
C GLU A 48 -4.57 -15.67 17.15
N LYS A 49 -4.44 -16.24 15.97
CA LYS A 49 -3.30 -16.00 15.08
C LYS A 49 -3.65 -15.59 13.65
N VAL A 50 -4.90 -15.75 13.26
CA VAL A 50 -5.34 -15.42 11.91
C VAL A 50 -6.28 -14.25 11.96
N THR A 51 -6.05 -13.25 11.12
CA THR A 51 -7.01 -12.19 10.81
C THR A 51 -7.44 -12.36 9.37
N ALA A 52 -8.74 -12.32 9.10
CA ALA A 52 -9.29 -12.44 7.76
C ALA A 52 -10.07 -11.18 7.40
N ILE A 53 -10.11 -10.87 6.11
CA ILE A 53 -10.89 -9.76 5.54
C ILE A 53 -11.69 -10.26 4.35
N ILE A 54 -12.89 -9.73 4.22
CA ILE A 54 -13.71 -9.78 3.01
C ILE A 54 -14.21 -8.37 2.73
N GLY A 55 -14.27 -7.98 1.47
CA GLY A 55 -14.71 -6.63 1.14
C GLY A 55 -15.16 -6.47 -0.30
N ASP A 56 -15.72 -5.32 -0.56
CA ASP A 56 -16.10 -4.81 -1.84
C ASP A 56 -15.43 -3.45 -2.01
N ASN A 57 -14.74 -3.23 -3.10
CA ASN A 57 -13.88 -2.09 -3.36
C ASN A 57 -12.84 -1.85 -2.24
N THR A 58 -12.11 -2.90 -1.92
CA THR A 58 -11.10 -2.93 -0.86
C THR A 58 -9.83 -3.58 -1.39
N ASP A 59 -8.68 -3.12 -0.93
CA ASP A 59 -7.39 -3.63 -1.38
C ASP A 59 -7.16 -5.07 -0.96
N GLY A 60 -6.72 -5.90 -1.89
CA GLY A 60 -6.31 -7.27 -1.62
C GLY A 60 -5.15 -7.36 -0.63
N SER A 61 -4.33 -6.31 -0.55
CA SER A 61 -3.21 -6.18 0.37
C SER A 61 -3.55 -5.57 1.74
N ALA A 62 -4.81 -5.31 2.05
CA ALA A 62 -5.23 -4.61 3.28
C ALA A 62 -4.70 -5.22 4.58
N LEU A 63 -4.34 -6.50 4.59
CA LEU A 63 -3.74 -7.19 5.75
C LEU A 63 -2.23 -7.45 5.60
N PHE A 64 -1.58 -6.87 4.60
CA PHE A 64 -0.13 -7.04 4.41
C PHE A 64 0.66 -6.15 5.37
N THR A 65 1.86 -6.58 5.67
CA THR A 65 2.82 -5.77 6.40
C THR A 65 3.90 -5.30 5.45
N THR A 66 3.88 -4.02 5.10
CA THR A 66 4.98 -3.37 4.38
C THR A 66 5.93 -2.78 5.39
N ALA A 67 7.20 -3.21 5.34
CA ALA A 67 8.23 -2.73 6.26
C ALA A 67 8.69 -1.32 5.87
N CYS A 68 7.91 -0.33 6.26
CA CYS A 68 8.14 1.09 6.01
C CYS A 68 7.68 1.91 7.23
N VAL A 69 8.44 2.95 7.57
CA VAL A 69 8.10 3.91 8.63
C VAL A 69 8.13 5.36 8.12
N TYR A 70 8.39 5.55 6.83
CA TYR A 70 8.24 6.85 6.19
C TYR A 70 6.76 7.16 6.01
N GLY A 71 6.31 8.31 6.44
CA GLY A 71 4.92 8.73 6.39
C GLY A 71 4.82 10.18 5.90
N GLY A 72 5.25 10.44 4.67
CA GLY A 72 5.05 11.74 4.02
C GLY A 72 3.57 11.97 3.67
N PRO A 73 3.16 13.22 3.49
CA PRO A 73 1.78 13.58 3.16
C PRO A 73 1.44 13.43 1.68
N GLY A 74 2.40 13.06 0.86
CA GLY A 74 2.20 12.91 -0.58
C GLY A 74 1.99 11.45 -0.95
N ASN A 75 0.99 11.19 -1.79
CA ASN A 75 0.70 9.87 -2.34
C ASN A 75 1.73 9.36 -3.37
N MET A 76 2.88 10.02 -3.48
CA MET A 76 3.92 9.67 -4.45
C MET A 76 4.94 8.68 -3.90
N LEU A 77 5.13 8.64 -2.58
CA LEU A 77 6.14 7.83 -1.90
C LEU A 77 5.58 7.02 -0.71
N ASP A 78 4.28 7.12 -0.45
CA ASP A 78 3.59 6.46 0.67
C ASP A 78 3.58 4.94 0.57
N ASP A 79 3.51 4.40 -0.64
CA ASP A 79 3.62 2.96 -0.91
C ASP A 79 5.01 2.38 -0.61
N CYS A 80 5.99 3.24 -0.33
CA CYS A 80 7.38 2.81 -0.15
C CYS A 80 7.91 1.96 -1.31
N ALA A 81 7.56 2.31 -2.54
CA ALA A 81 7.83 1.57 -3.77
C ALA A 81 7.21 0.16 -3.85
N ASN A 82 6.18 -0.15 -3.07
CA ASN A 82 5.37 -1.36 -3.20
C ASN A 82 4.09 -1.04 -3.99
N VAL A 83 4.26 -0.59 -5.22
CA VAL A 83 3.21 0.07 -6.02
C VAL A 83 2.23 -0.94 -6.64
N ASN A 84 2.75 -2.03 -7.19
CA ASN A 84 1.95 -3.02 -7.93
C ASN A 84 1.84 -4.37 -7.22
N ALA A 85 2.92 -4.78 -6.52
CA ALA A 85 2.90 -6.06 -5.78
C ALA A 85 1.88 -6.04 -4.63
N GLY A 86 1.52 -4.86 -4.15
CA GLY A 86 0.51 -4.65 -3.12
C GLY A 86 -0.93 -4.74 -3.61
N ILE A 87 -1.22 -5.27 -4.75
CA ILE A 87 -2.56 -5.42 -5.35
C ILE A 87 -3.65 -4.55 -4.71
N THR A 88 -3.87 -3.38 -5.26
CA THR A 88 -4.80 -2.36 -4.77
C THR A 88 -5.96 -2.13 -5.74
N GLY A 89 -7.06 -1.57 -5.28
CA GLY A 89 -8.17 -1.14 -6.13
C GLY A 89 -9.07 -2.25 -6.63
N GLY A 90 -9.13 -3.40 -5.94
CA GLY A 90 -10.02 -4.48 -6.31
C GLY A 90 -11.47 -4.25 -5.91
N GLU A 91 -12.43 -4.80 -6.67
CA GLU A 91 -13.85 -4.73 -6.34
C GLU A 91 -14.22 -5.74 -5.26
N THR A 92 -14.12 -7.04 -5.53
CA THR A 92 -14.36 -8.07 -4.51
C THR A 92 -13.04 -8.57 -3.96
N THR A 93 -12.86 -8.44 -2.65
CA THR A 93 -11.61 -8.76 -1.96
C THR A 93 -11.79 -9.84 -0.91
N VAL A 94 -10.83 -10.73 -0.85
CA VAL A 94 -10.64 -11.68 0.26
C VAL A 94 -9.18 -11.73 0.65
N GLY A 95 -8.90 -11.79 1.95
CA GLY A 95 -7.53 -11.86 2.43
C GLY A 95 -7.42 -12.47 3.83
N ALA A 96 -6.22 -12.88 4.16
CA ALA A 96 -5.89 -13.34 5.50
C ALA A 96 -4.43 -13.06 5.85
N SER A 97 -4.18 -12.70 7.10
CA SER A 97 -2.84 -12.63 7.68
C SER A 97 -2.70 -13.64 8.81
N TYR A 98 -1.50 -14.17 8.98
CA TYR A 98 -1.13 -15.12 10.01
C TYR A 98 0.04 -14.60 10.83
N ASP A 99 -0.16 -14.48 12.14
CA ASP A 99 0.92 -14.23 13.10
C ASP A 99 1.70 -15.53 13.36
N VAL A 100 2.86 -15.65 12.72
CA VAL A 100 3.77 -16.77 12.90
C VAL A 100 4.37 -16.77 14.30
N GLY A 101 4.52 -15.56 14.87
CA GLY A 101 5.18 -15.30 16.15
C GLY A 101 6.64 -14.88 16.00
N GLY A 102 7.18 -14.25 17.05
CA GLY A 102 8.56 -13.77 17.05
C GLY A 102 8.83 -12.62 16.08
N GLY A 103 7.81 -11.84 15.76
CA GLY A 103 7.89 -10.71 14.82
C GLY A 103 7.64 -11.11 13.35
N PHE A 104 7.40 -12.38 13.06
CA PHE A 104 7.10 -12.84 11.69
C PHE A 104 5.60 -12.86 11.40
N THR A 105 5.23 -12.33 10.24
CA THR A 105 3.88 -12.39 9.68
C THR A 105 3.91 -12.95 8.26
N ALA A 106 2.82 -13.61 7.87
CA ALA A 106 2.59 -14.03 6.50
C ALA A 106 1.14 -13.68 6.12
N ALA A 107 0.92 -13.17 4.92
CA ALA A 107 -0.41 -12.80 4.46
C ALA A 107 -0.64 -13.20 3.01
N PHE A 108 -1.91 -13.38 2.68
CA PHE A 108 -2.42 -13.63 1.35
C PHE A 108 -3.58 -12.69 1.08
N GLY A 109 -3.69 -12.19 -0.13
CA GLY A 109 -4.83 -11.43 -0.62
C GLY A 109 -5.18 -11.79 -2.04
N ALA A 110 -6.45 -11.66 -2.38
CA ALA A 110 -6.95 -11.80 -3.73
C ALA A 110 -8.09 -10.82 -3.95
N GLN A 111 -8.18 -10.32 -5.17
CA GLN A 111 -9.24 -9.41 -5.60
C GLN A 111 -9.65 -9.70 -7.03
N THR A 112 -10.87 -9.35 -7.40
CA THR A 112 -11.43 -9.57 -8.74
C THR A 112 -12.43 -8.48 -9.09
N GLU A 113 -12.49 -8.09 -10.35
CA GLU A 113 -13.37 -7.01 -10.78
C GLU A 113 -14.88 -7.38 -10.73
N ASN A 114 -15.30 -8.49 -11.33
CA ASN A 114 -16.74 -8.76 -11.47
C ASN A 114 -17.15 -10.21 -11.18
N THR A 115 -16.34 -11.16 -11.57
CA THR A 115 -16.65 -12.59 -11.45
C THR A 115 -15.45 -13.30 -10.85
N VAL A 116 -15.63 -13.84 -9.67
CA VAL A 116 -14.57 -14.45 -8.88
C VAL A 116 -13.96 -15.65 -9.62
N PHE A 117 -12.66 -15.58 -9.90
CA PHE A 117 -11.86 -16.67 -10.48
C PHE A 117 -12.38 -17.20 -11.81
N THR A 118 -12.66 -16.33 -12.75
CA THR A 118 -13.03 -16.70 -14.12
C THR A 118 -12.08 -16.10 -15.14
N ASP A 119 -11.89 -16.75 -16.29
CA ASP A 119 -11.04 -16.26 -17.39
C ASP A 119 -11.63 -15.02 -18.11
N GLU A 120 -12.72 -14.46 -17.61
CA GLU A 120 -13.45 -13.37 -18.28
C GLU A 120 -13.16 -11.99 -17.68
N THR A 121 -12.49 -11.94 -16.53
CA THR A 121 -12.20 -10.69 -15.80
C THR A 121 -10.83 -10.75 -15.14
N SER A 122 -10.22 -9.59 -14.98
CA SER A 122 -8.90 -9.48 -14.34
C SER A 122 -8.98 -9.84 -12.86
N ASP A 123 -8.26 -10.88 -12.48
CA ASP A 123 -8.03 -11.26 -11.09
C ASP A 123 -6.63 -10.84 -10.66
N ALA A 124 -6.48 -10.53 -9.39
CA ALA A 124 -5.17 -10.28 -8.81
C ALA A 124 -5.02 -11.06 -7.49
N TYR A 125 -3.83 -11.56 -7.24
CA TYR A 125 -3.50 -12.23 -5.98
C TYR A 125 -2.07 -11.94 -5.56
N ALA A 126 -1.85 -11.86 -4.26
CA ALA A 126 -0.52 -11.58 -3.74
C ALA A 126 -0.24 -12.33 -2.43
N LEU A 127 1.05 -12.49 -2.18
CA LEU A 127 1.60 -13.04 -0.96
C LEU A 127 2.53 -12.01 -0.32
N ASN A 128 2.45 -11.91 0.99
CA ASN A 128 3.35 -11.06 1.76
C ASN A 128 3.97 -11.85 2.90
N ALA A 129 5.23 -11.62 3.17
CA ALA A 129 5.94 -12.13 4.34
C ALA A 129 6.75 -10.98 4.94
N ALA A 130 6.64 -10.78 6.25
CA ALA A 130 7.34 -9.72 6.93
C ALA A 130 7.95 -10.17 8.25
N TYR A 131 9.00 -9.46 8.63
CA TYR A 131 9.61 -9.53 9.94
C TYR A 131 9.69 -8.12 10.52
N THR A 132 9.17 -7.94 11.72
CA THR A 132 9.20 -6.68 12.46
C THR A 132 9.84 -6.88 13.81
N ALA A 133 10.91 -6.12 14.07
CA ALA A 133 11.57 -5.99 15.36
C ALA A 133 11.37 -4.57 15.90
N ASP A 134 11.87 -4.28 17.10
CA ASP A 134 11.73 -2.96 17.73
C ASP A 134 12.38 -1.84 16.89
N ASP A 135 13.54 -2.11 16.30
CA ASP A 135 14.35 -1.11 15.62
C ASP A 135 14.40 -1.28 14.10
N TYR A 136 13.92 -2.38 13.55
CA TYR A 136 13.98 -2.63 12.11
C TYR A 136 12.89 -3.60 11.63
N GLY A 137 12.60 -3.52 10.35
CA GLY A 137 11.70 -4.46 9.70
C GLY A 137 12.15 -4.75 8.27
N LEU A 138 11.66 -5.87 7.76
CA LEU A 138 11.87 -6.32 6.39
C LEU A 138 10.57 -6.97 5.90
N SER A 139 10.17 -6.67 4.67
CA SER A 139 9.04 -7.35 4.02
C SER A 139 9.35 -7.72 2.58
N LEU A 140 8.70 -8.76 2.12
CA LEU A 140 8.69 -9.23 0.74
C LEU A 140 7.23 -9.41 0.33
N THR A 141 6.85 -8.78 -0.76
CA THR A 141 5.53 -8.92 -1.37
C THR A 141 5.70 -9.44 -2.79
N TYR A 142 4.88 -10.42 -3.17
CA TYR A 142 4.81 -10.94 -4.53
C TYR A 142 3.37 -10.90 -5.00
N GLY A 143 3.11 -10.11 -6.03
CA GLY A 143 1.80 -9.92 -6.64
C GLY A 143 1.75 -10.46 -8.07
N VAL A 144 0.59 -10.97 -8.45
CA VAL A 144 0.25 -11.38 -9.80
C VAL A 144 -1.06 -10.71 -10.17
N VAL A 145 -1.09 -10.07 -11.33
CA VAL A 145 -2.27 -9.37 -11.85
C VAL A 145 -2.53 -9.88 -13.25
N GLU A 146 -3.69 -10.43 -13.47
CA GLU A 146 -4.16 -10.84 -14.78
C GLU A 146 -4.49 -9.61 -15.63
N ASN A 147 -4.27 -9.73 -16.93
CA ASN A 147 -4.59 -8.68 -17.88
C ASN A 147 -5.68 -9.16 -18.83
N ASP A 148 -6.75 -8.41 -18.93
CA ASP A 148 -7.82 -8.67 -19.90
C ASP A 148 -7.28 -8.74 -21.34
N GLY A 149 -7.49 -9.88 -21.97
CA GLY A 149 -7.12 -10.10 -23.37
C GLY A 149 -5.64 -10.38 -23.64
N LEU A 150 -4.80 -10.48 -22.62
CA LEU A 150 -3.43 -10.97 -22.73
C LEU A 150 -3.32 -12.43 -22.28
N THR A 151 -2.35 -13.13 -22.82
CA THR A 151 -2.11 -14.56 -22.51
C THR A 151 -1.16 -14.75 -21.34
N GLU A 152 -0.53 -13.69 -20.87
CA GLU A 152 0.45 -13.71 -19.80
C GLU A 152 0.09 -12.68 -18.72
N GLU A 153 0.33 -13.04 -17.46
CA GLU A 153 0.05 -12.24 -16.28
C GLU A 153 1.19 -11.27 -15.98
N ASN A 154 0.88 -10.12 -15.40
CA ASN A 154 1.89 -9.25 -14.79
C ASN A 154 2.33 -9.83 -13.45
N LYS A 155 3.63 -9.79 -13.16
CA LYS A 155 4.22 -10.29 -11.92
C LYS A 155 5.10 -9.24 -11.31
N PHE A 156 4.87 -8.94 -10.03
CA PHE A 156 5.59 -7.91 -9.31
C PHE A 156 6.20 -8.46 -8.03
N THR A 157 7.37 -7.97 -7.69
CA THR A 157 8.05 -8.32 -6.44
C THR A 157 8.55 -7.05 -5.77
N ALA A 158 8.09 -6.77 -4.55
CA ALA A 158 8.55 -5.65 -3.75
C ALA A 158 9.31 -6.13 -2.51
N ILE A 159 10.40 -5.43 -2.21
CA ILE A 159 11.21 -5.61 -1.02
C ILE A 159 11.25 -4.28 -0.28
N ASN A 160 10.83 -4.27 0.98
CA ASN A 160 10.83 -3.07 1.82
C ASN A 160 11.60 -3.34 3.10
N ALA A 161 12.27 -2.31 3.60
CA ALA A 161 12.99 -2.36 4.86
C ALA A 161 12.97 -1.01 5.55
N TYR A 162 12.96 -1.02 6.87
CA TYR A 162 13.21 0.16 7.68
C TYR A 162 14.21 -0.12 8.80
N TYR A 163 14.82 0.96 9.28
CA TYR A 163 15.68 0.97 10.46
C TYR A 163 15.46 2.25 11.26
N THR A 164 15.14 2.10 12.55
CA THR A 164 14.88 3.20 13.51
C THR A 164 15.95 3.20 14.61
N PRO A 165 17.09 3.87 14.40
CA PRO A 165 18.23 3.82 15.33
C PRO A 165 17.95 4.47 16.69
N GLY A 166 16.86 5.23 16.80
CA GLY A 166 16.52 5.99 18.00
C GLY A 166 17.40 7.23 18.26
N GLY A 167 17.04 8.00 19.28
CA GLY A 167 17.72 9.25 19.63
C GLY A 167 17.51 10.34 18.58
N SER A 168 18.55 11.05 18.20
CA SER A 168 18.48 12.17 17.23
C SER A 168 18.75 11.76 15.78
N LEU A 169 18.99 10.49 15.53
CA LEU A 169 19.18 9.98 14.17
C LEU A 169 17.85 9.77 13.48
N PRO A 170 17.77 9.91 12.15
CA PRO A 170 16.56 9.64 11.43
C PRO A 170 16.25 8.14 11.37
N SER A 171 14.97 7.82 11.33
CA SER A 171 14.51 6.54 10.81
C SER A 171 14.73 6.52 9.30
N ILE A 172 15.09 5.36 8.78
CA ILE A 172 15.39 5.14 7.35
C ILE A 172 14.39 4.13 6.83
N SER A 173 13.69 4.44 5.74
CA SER A 173 12.88 3.51 4.99
C SER A 173 13.40 3.39 3.59
N ALA A 174 13.44 2.19 3.05
CA ALA A 174 13.81 1.91 1.68
C ALA A 174 12.91 0.83 1.08
N GLY A 175 12.53 1.02 -0.16
CA GLY A 175 11.75 0.06 -0.94
C GLY A 175 12.24 -0.04 -2.37
N TYR A 176 12.06 -1.21 -2.92
CA TYR A 176 12.32 -1.49 -4.33
C TYR A 176 11.32 -2.52 -4.84
N GLU A 177 10.66 -2.21 -5.94
CA GLU A 177 9.81 -3.15 -6.67
C GLU A 177 10.34 -3.34 -8.07
N PHE A 178 10.24 -4.55 -8.57
CA PHE A 178 10.44 -4.88 -9.96
C PHE A 178 9.30 -5.76 -10.46
N GLY A 179 8.92 -5.57 -11.71
CA GLY A 179 7.82 -6.28 -12.35
C GLY A 179 8.20 -6.80 -13.73
N ASP A 180 7.56 -7.92 -14.07
CA ASP A 180 7.54 -8.55 -15.37
C ASP A 180 6.12 -8.37 -15.92
N LEU A 181 5.97 -7.64 -17.00
CA LEU A 181 4.69 -7.37 -17.63
C LEU A 181 4.37 -8.47 -18.64
N GLY A 182 3.26 -9.15 -18.43
CA GLY A 182 2.75 -10.16 -19.34
C GLY A 182 2.36 -9.55 -20.70
N GLY A 183 3.13 -9.88 -21.71
CA GLY A 183 2.93 -9.41 -23.08
C GLY A 183 3.71 -8.14 -23.39
N GLU A 184 4.48 -8.19 -24.47
CA GLU A 184 5.27 -7.08 -24.98
C GLU A 184 4.38 -5.93 -25.48
N ALA A 185 3.90 -5.08 -24.57
CA ALA A 185 3.30 -3.81 -24.93
C ALA A 185 4.42 -2.87 -25.39
N GLN A 186 4.61 -2.73 -26.69
CA GLN A 186 5.58 -1.81 -27.30
C GLN A 186 7.08 -2.14 -27.06
N GLY A 187 7.41 -3.40 -26.75
CA GLY A 187 8.80 -3.82 -26.53
C GLY A 187 9.35 -3.49 -25.15
N ALA A 188 8.47 -3.30 -24.19
CA ALA A 188 8.84 -3.09 -22.80
C ALA A 188 8.08 -4.11 -21.95
N ASP A 189 8.80 -4.95 -21.25
CA ASP A 189 8.29 -6.07 -20.45
C ASP A 189 8.68 -5.97 -18.97
N GLU A 190 9.47 -4.97 -18.58
CA GLU A 190 9.89 -4.77 -17.20
C GLU A 190 9.41 -3.44 -16.63
N THR A 191 9.15 -3.43 -15.33
CA THR A 191 8.93 -2.21 -14.55
C THR A 191 9.82 -2.17 -13.33
N ALA A 192 10.13 -0.97 -12.85
CA ALA A 192 10.82 -0.78 -11.60
C ALA A 192 10.28 0.44 -10.85
N SER A 193 10.32 0.38 -9.52
CA SER A 193 10.15 1.52 -8.64
C SER A 193 11.12 1.44 -7.48
N PHE A 194 11.51 2.59 -6.93
CA PHE A 194 12.26 2.64 -5.69
C PHE A 194 11.88 3.84 -4.84
N MET A 195 12.10 3.72 -3.55
CA MET A 195 11.92 4.78 -2.58
C MET A 195 13.02 4.74 -1.53
N LEU A 196 13.48 5.91 -1.11
CA LEU A 196 14.33 6.11 0.06
C LEU A 196 13.77 7.29 0.85
N GLY A 197 13.41 7.06 2.11
CA GLY A 197 12.88 8.06 3.03
C GLY A 197 13.69 8.15 4.32
N LEU A 198 13.79 9.36 4.84
CA LEU A 198 14.37 9.67 6.14
C LEU A 198 13.35 10.46 6.95
N SER A 199 13.10 10.06 8.18
CA SER A 199 12.17 10.76 9.08
C SER A 199 12.76 10.94 10.47
N TRP A 200 12.55 12.11 11.05
CA TRP A 200 12.94 12.49 12.41
C TRP A 200 11.68 12.77 13.21
N ASP A 201 11.45 12.03 14.27
CA ASP A 201 10.26 12.17 15.11
C ASP A 201 10.28 13.43 15.98
N GLU A 202 11.46 13.94 16.31
CA GLU A 202 11.65 15.09 17.20
C GLU A 202 12.48 16.18 16.52
N VAL A 203 11.80 17.08 15.77
CA VAL A 203 12.40 18.29 15.23
C VAL A 203 11.66 19.51 15.80
N GLY A 204 12.15 20.03 16.92
CA GLY A 204 11.43 21.04 17.70
C GLY A 204 10.15 20.43 18.28
N PRO A 205 8.96 21.02 18.04
CA PRO A 205 7.70 20.48 18.52
C PRO A 205 7.05 19.44 17.58
N GLY A 206 7.64 19.13 16.47
CA GLY A 206 7.06 18.27 15.45
C GLY A 206 8.02 17.25 14.88
N SER A 207 7.64 16.62 13.78
CA SER A 207 8.44 15.66 13.02
C SER A 207 8.80 16.22 11.63
N PHE A 208 9.88 15.74 11.07
CA PHE A 208 10.37 16.15 9.74
C PHE A 208 10.73 14.93 8.92
N GLY A 209 10.41 14.96 7.64
CA GLY A 209 10.80 13.91 6.72
C GLY A 209 11.26 14.45 5.37
N VAL A 210 12.10 13.65 4.73
CA VAL A 210 12.50 13.84 3.33
C VAL A 210 12.53 12.50 2.64
N GLY A 211 12.03 12.46 1.41
CA GLY A 211 11.98 11.25 0.60
C GLY A 211 12.36 11.53 -0.85
N ALA A 212 12.82 10.49 -1.51
CA ALA A 212 13.09 10.47 -2.94
C ALA A 212 12.79 9.09 -3.51
N GLY A 213 12.29 9.04 -4.73
CA GLY A 213 12.00 7.80 -5.41
C GLY A 213 11.49 8.02 -6.83
N HIS A 214 11.07 6.97 -7.44
CA HIS A 214 10.19 6.98 -8.62
C HIS A 214 9.19 5.84 -8.52
N SER A 215 7.97 6.08 -8.95
CA SER A 215 6.95 5.04 -9.05
C SER A 215 7.06 4.31 -10.39
N SER A 216 6.52 3.11 -10.44
CA SER A 216 6.47 2.14 -11.54
C SER A 216 6.82 2.71 -12.93
N THR A 217 8.09 2.67 -13.28
CA THR A 217 8.59 3.12 -14.59
C THR A 217 8.78 1.90 -15.48
N VAL A 218 8.13 1.91 -16.63
CA VAL A 218 8.27 0.87 -17.65
C VAL A 218 9.62 0.98 -18.33
N GLU A 219 10.21 -0.14 -18.67
CA GLU A 219 11.47 -0.21 -19.42
C GLU A 219 11.46 0.71 -20.65
N ASN A 220 12.59 1.36 -20.91
CA ASN A 220 12.76 2.36 -21.98
C ASN A 220 11.93 3.66 -21.85
N ALA A 221 11.17 3.85 -20.79
CA ALA A 221 10.55 5.13 -20.48
C ALA A 221 11.49 6.05 -19.67
N ASP A 222 11.27 7.36 -19.74
CA ASP A 222 12.00 8.30 -18.91
C ASP A 222 11.60 8.14 -17.44
N GLU A 223 12.56 7.90 -16.56
CA GLU A 223 12.34 7.84 -15.12
C GLU A 223 11.99 9.24 -14.57
N LEU A 224 10.81 9.36 -13.97
CA LEU A 224 10.36 10.59 -13.31
C LEU A 224 10.66 10.50 -11.82
N TYR A 225 11.79 11.09 -11.42
CA TYR A 225 12.16 11.17 -10.01
C TYR A 225 11.26 12.11 -9.24
N GLN A 226 10.82 11.66 -8.09
CA GLN A 226 9.97 12.38 -7.16
C GLN A 226 10.77 12.71 -5.90
N TYR A 227 10.53 13.88 -5.34
CA TYR A 227 11.18 14.34 -4.12
C TYR A 227 10.14 14.98 -3.22
N GLU A 228 10.15 14.58 -1.97
CA GLU A 228 9.24 15.13 -0.97
C GLU A 228 10.03 15.60 0.25
N ALA A 229 9.55 16.68 0.88
CA ALA A 229 10.00 17.12 2.18
C ALA A 229 8.79 17.67 2.95
N TYR A 230 8.59 17.23 4.18
CA TYR A 230 7.47 17.65 5.00
C TYR A 230 7.89 17.96 6.43
N TYR A 231 7.05 18.75 7.10
CA TYR A 231 7.14 19.00 8.52
C TYR A 231 5.74 18.90 9.12
N SER A 232 5.55 17.97 10.06
CA SER A 232 4.29 17.76 10.74
C SER A 232 4.32 18.40 12.12
N TYR A 233 3.39 19.30 12.37
CA TYR A 233 3.26 20.03 13.62
C TYR A 233 1.98 19.63 14.38
N PRO A 234 2.07 19.03 15.58
CA PRO A 234 0.92 18.75 16.39
C PRO A 234 0.38 20.04 17.01
N VAL A 235 -0.82 20.44 16.61
CA VAL A 235 -1.52 21.61 17.17
C VAL A 235 -2.14 21.29 18.53
N ASN A 236 -2.70 20.09 18.63
CA ASN A 236 -3.25 19.50 19.86
C ASN A 236 -3.41 17.98 19.67
N ASP A 237 -3.93 17.28 20.69
CA ASP A 237 -4.06 15.80 20.68
C ASP A 237 -4.95 15.24 19.54
N GLY A 238 -5.71 16.08 18.87
CA GLY A 238 -6.63 15.66 17.79
C GLY A 238 -6.37 16.35 16.45
N MET A 239 -5.32 17.17 16.33
CA MET A 239 -5.04 17.91 15.11
C MET A 239 -3.54 18.08 14.87
N THR A 240 -3.10 17.61 13.72
CA THR A 240 -1.75 17.82 13.19
C THR A 240 -1.85 18.61 11.87
N ILE A 241 -0.90 19.48 11.63
CA ILE A 241 -0.73 20.19 10.33
C ILE A 241 0.57 19.69 9.73
N THR A 242 0.48 19.18 8.52
CA THR A 242 1.63 18.74 7.71
C THR A 242 1.74 19.59 6.48
#